data_152a9cb0eaae11f3155f12ef67461b93
#
_entry.id   152a9cb0eaae11f3155f12ef67461b93
#
_cell.length_a   1.000
_cell.length_b   1.000
_cell.length_c   1.000
_cell.angle_alpha   90.00
_cell.angle_beta   90.00
_cell.angle_gamma   90.00
#
_symmetry.space_group_name_H-M   'P 1'
#
loop_
_entity.id
_entity.type
_entity.pdbx_description
1 polymer ?
#
loop_
_entity_poly.entity_id
_entity_poly.type
_entity_poly.pdbx_seq_one_letter_code
_entity_poly.pdbx_strand_id
1 'polypeptide(L)'
;MFTFGILALILACSTKKDNYINRKWHSTNTKYNVLYNGNLALEKGITDVKATYSDDFWNVLPLERMQITPAEQKEGAATKNANFERAETKATKAIQIHSMNIGGYEKNNQIDESYLMLGKSRYYENRYLPAMEAFNYILYKYPTSNNVYQAQVWREKVNLKLENEQLAIKNLNRTLKGQKVTGQDLADIHSVLAQAYIKKNVLDSALASVKISKKETKLKEEKARYTFILGQLYEKLNYSDSAFVAYQEVIDMKRKSPRSYTIYSHLKQ
;
A
#
# COMPACT_ATOMS: atom_id res chain seq x y z
N MET A 1 -9.64 27.22 43.03
CA MET A 1 -10.24 26.44 41.94
C MET A 1 -9.33 26.28 40.71
N PHE A 2 -8.52 27.26 40.32
CA PHE A 2 -7.62 27.17 39.13
C PHE A 2 -6.53 26.10 39.23
N THR A 3 -5.96 25.86 40.40
CA THR A 3 -4.89 24.86 40.61
C THR A 3 -5.35 23.40 40.44
N PHE A 4 -6.60 23.10 40.74
CA PHE A 4 -7.19 21.75 40.55
C PHE A 4 -7.40 21.41 39.06
N GLY A 5 -7.72 22.38 38.21
CA GLY A 5 -7.86 22.21 36.79
C GLY A 5 -6.55 21.90 36.09
N ILE A 6 -5.44 22.52 36.50
CA ILE A 6 -4.09 22.27 35.93
C ILE A 6 -3.59 20.87 36.31
N LEU A 7 -3.84 20.44 37.56
CA LEU A 7 -3.46 19.08 38.00
C LEU A 7 -4.22 17.99 37.27
N ALA A 8 -5.50 18.20 36.94
CA ALA A 8 -6.31 17.27 36.15
C ALA A 8 -5.81 17.14 34.69
N LEU A 9 -5.31 18.23 34.11
CA LEU A 9 -4.73 18.22 32.76
C LEU A 9 -3.41 17.44 32.67
N ILE A 10 -2.59 17.47 33.69
CA ILE A 10 -1.33 16.70 33.76
C ILE A 10 -1.61 15.20 33.89
N LEU A 11 -2.68 14.82 34.61
CA LEU A 11 -3.08 13.41 34.75
C LEU A 11 -3.69 12.81 33.47
N ALA A 12 -4.26 13.63 32.58
CA ALA A 12 -4.85 13.20 31.32
C ALA A 12 -3.82 12.87 30.21
N CYS A 13 -2.54 13.19 30.42
CA CYS A 13 -1.47 12.95 29.44
C CYS A 13 -0.64 11.68 29.71
N SER A 14 -1.04 10.82 30.62
CA SER A 14 -0.26 9.63 30.98
C SER A 14 -0.56 8.43 30.07
N THR A 15 0.46 7.92 29.37
CA THR A 15 0.39 6.67 28.59
C THR A 15 0.41 5.41 29.48
N LYS A 16 0.68 5.55 30.80
CA LYS A 16 0.81 4.43 31.73
C LYS A 16 -0.49 4.10 32.48
N LYS A 17 -1.50 4.97 32.41
CA LYS A 17 -2.78 4.79 33.11
C LYS A 17 -3.88 4.42 32.14
N ASP A 18 -4.45 3.22 32.31
CA ASP A 18 -5.58 2.73 31.50
C ASP A 18 -6.90 3.31 32.00
N ASN A 19 -7.20 4.56 31.64
CA ASN A 19 -8.49 5.15 31.83
C ASN A 19 -9.08 5.70 30.52
N TYR A 20 -10.39 5.89 30.48
CA TYR A 20 -11.10 6.33 29.27
C TYR A 20 -10.58 7.66 28.74
N ILE A 21 -10.30 8.64 29.61
CA ILE A 21 -9.84 9.97 29.23
C ILE A 21 -8.47 9.90 28.54
N ASN A 22 -7.52 9.16 29.13
CA ASN A 22 -6.18 8.98 28.57
C ASN A 22 -6.25 8.28 27.19
N ARG A 23 -6.99 7.17 27.09
CA ARG A 23 -7.19 6.46 25.81
C ARG A 23 -7.77 7.40 24.75
N LYS A 24 -8.83 8.12 25.09
CA LYS A 24 -9.50 9.05 24.14
C LYS A 24 -8.57 10.18 23.73
N TRP A 25 -7.83 10.76 24.67
CA TRP A 25 -6.90 11.85 24.39
C TRP A 25 -5.76 11.41 23.47
N HIS A 26 -5.09 10.29 23.78
CA HIS A 26 -4.01 9.77 22.96
C HIS A 26 -4.51 9.36 21.57
N SER A 27 -5.62 8.63 21.49
CA SER A 27 -6.20 8.21 20.21
C SER A 27 -6.60 9.42 19.34
N THR A 28 -7.25 10.43 19.90
CA THR A 28 -7.66 11.64 19.16
C THR A 28 -6.46 12.43 18.67
N ASN A 29 -5.44 12.65 19.52
CA ASN A 29 -4.22 13.34 19.11
C ASN A 29 -3.45 12.57 18.04
N THR A 30 -3.33 11.25 18.20
CA THR A 30 -2.71 10.41 17.17
C THR A 30 -3.43 10.57 15.84
N LYS A 31 -4.75 10.40 15.82
CA LYS A 31 -5.54 10.43 14.59
C LYS A 31 -5.49 11.78 13.88
N TYR A 32 -5.84 12.85 14.59
CA TYR A 32 -6.10 14.15 13.95
C TYR A 32 -4.88 15.05 13.87
N ASN A 33 -3.92 14.93 14.80
CA ASN A 33 -2.75 15.80 14.80
C ASN A 33 -1.49 15.14 14.19
N VAL A 34 -1.36 13.84 14.33
CA VAL A 34 -0.15 13.13 13.89
C VAL A 34 -0.40 12.38 12.58
N LEU A 35 -1.31 11.41 12.58
CA LEU A 35 -1.58 10.57 11.40
C LEU A 35 -2.17 11.35 10.24
N TYR A 36 -3.08 12.28 10.49
CA TYR A 36 -3.65 13.11 9.42
C TYR A 36 -2.55 13.82 8.61
N ASN A 37 -1.64 14.53 9.30
CA ASN A 37 -0.54 15.23 8.64
C ASN A 37 0.50 14.27 8.04
N GLY A 38 0.68 13.09 8.63
CA GLY A 38 1.55 12.04 8.11
C GLY A 38 1.00 11.44 6.81
N ASN A 39 -0.29 11.13 6.78
CA ASN A 39 -0.97 10.60 5.59
C ASN A 39 -0.98 11.60 4.44
N LEU A 40 -1.22 12.89 4.70
CA LEU A 40 -1.09 13.93 3.66
C LEU A 40 0.31 13.95 3.05
N ALA A 41 1.34 13.82 3.87
CA ALA A 41 2.72 13.76 3.39
C ALA A 41 2.97 12.46 2.58
N LEU A 42 2.52 11.30 3.08
CA LEU A 42 2.65 10.02 2.40
C LEU A 42 1.98 10.05 1.02
N GLU A 43 0.73 10.53 0.95
CA GLU A 43 -0.02 10.63 -0.31
C GLU A 43 0.65 11.58 -1.31
N LYS A 44 1.20 12.70 -0.83
CA LYS A 44 1.97 13.61 -1.67
C LYS A 44 3.23 12.94 -2.22
N GLY A 45 3.98 12.25 -1.38
CA GLY A 45 5.16 11.48 -1.81
C GLY A 45 4.81 10.41 -2.87
N ILE A 46 3.70 9.68 -2.68
CA ILE A 46 3.21 8.70 -3.65
C ILE A 46 2.82 9.39 -4.98
N THR A 47 2.19 10.55 -4.89
CA THR A 47 1.82 11.33 -6.09
C THR A 47 3.07 11.81 -6.84
N ASP A 48 4.09 12.29 -6.13
CA ASP A 48 5.37 12.70 -6.72
C ASP A 48 6.04 11.51 -7.44
N VAL A 49 6.08 10.32 -6.81
CA VAL A 49 6.62 9.09 -7.42
C VAL A 49 5.85 8.73 -8.69
N LYS A 50 4.52 8.76 -8.65
CA LYS A 50 3.69 8.47 -9.81
C LYS A 50 3.86 9.48 -10.95
N ALA A 51 4.10 10.74 -10.62
CA ALA A 51 4.28 11.81 -11.61
C ALA A 51 5.65 11.72 -12.32
N THR A 52 6.66 11.23 -11.63
CA THR A 52 8.02 11.07 -12.20
C THR A 52 8.23 9.71 -12.88
N TYR A 53 7.33 8.76 -12.67
CA TYR A 53 7.43 7.43 -13.25
C TYR A 53 7.02 7.45 -14.73
N SER A 54 7.89 6.91 -15.60
CA SER A 54 7.61 6.72 -17.03
C SER A 54 7.28 5.26 -17.32
N ASP A 55 6.08 5.01 -17.84
CA ASP A 55 5.65 3.67 -18.26
C ASP A 55 6.30 3.28 -19.60
N ASP A 56 6.87 2.08 -19.67
CA ASP A 56 7.25 1.45 -20.94
C ASP A 56 6.07 0.64 -21.49
N PHE A 57 5.28 1.26 -22.36
CA PHE A 57 4.07 0.68 -22.92
C PHE A 57 4.30 -0.48 -23.90
N TRP A 58 5.56 -0.73 -24.31
CA TRP A 58 5.90 -1.85 -25.19
C TRP A 58 6.10 -3.17 -24.42
N ASN A 59 6.40 -3.08 -23.14
CA ASN A 59 6.48 -4.19 -22.20
C ASN A 59 5.24 -4.25 -21.30
N VAL A 60 4.98 -5.43 -20.69
CA VAL A 60 3.90 -5.54 -19.71
C VAL A 60 4.18 -4.61 -18.55
N LEU A 61 3.27 -3.65 -18.34
CA LEU A 61 3.42 -2.66 -17.29
C LEU A 61 3.42 -3.32 -15.90
N PRO A 62 4.21 -2.81 -14.95
CA PRO A 62 4.08 -3.23 -13.55
C PRO A 62 2.73 -2.80 -12.98
N LEU A 63 2.17 -3.58 -12.06
CA LEU A 63 0.88 -3.25 -11.44
C LEU A 63 0.97 -1.96 -10.62
N GLU A 64 2.11 -1.71 -9.99
CA GLU A 64 2.39 -0.51 -9.21
C GLU A 64 3.45 0.36 -9.89
N ARG A 65 3.16 1.65 -9.97
CA ARG A 65 4.16 2.64 -10.38
C ARG A 65 5.05 2.97 -9.19
N MET A 66 6.29 2.57 -9.28
CA MET A 66 7.33 2.95 -8.34
C MET A 66 8.49 3.57 -9.10
N GLN A 67 9.28 4.38 -8.41
CA GLN A 67 10.56 4.81 -8.94
C GLN A 67 11.33 3.55 -9.35
N ILE A 68 11.71 3.49 -10.65
CA ILE A 68 12.65 2.49 -11.11
C ILE A 68 13.95 2.86 -10.41
N THR A 69 14.31 2.08 -9.42
CA THR A 69 15.66 2.10 -8.91
C THR A 69 16.48 1.50 -10.03
N PRO A 70 17.42 2.21 -10.70
CA PRO A 70 18.36 1.55 -11.58
C PRO A 70 18.91 0.34 -10.85
N ALA A 71 19.17 -0.75 -11.57
CA ALA A 71 19.70 -2.00 -10.98
C ALA A 71 20.98 -1.77 -10.13
N GLU A 72 21.60 -0.62 -10.28
CA GLU A 72 22.77 -0.14 -9.56
C GLU A 72 22.45 0.59 -8.23
N GLN A 73 21.20 0.96 -7.96
CA GLN A 73 20.86 1.52 -6.65
C GLN A 73 20.68 0.38 -5.66
N LYS A 74 21.74 0.10 -4.93
CA LYS A 74 21.75 -0.82 -3.78
C LYS A 74 20.67 -0.41 -2.77
N GLU A 75 20.12 -1.40 -2.05
CA GLU A 75 19.27 -1.17 -0.89
C GLU A 75 19.89 -0.06 -0.01
N GLY A 76 19.10 0.98 0.29
CA GLY A 76 19.57 2.13 1.06
C GLY A 76 20.17 3.30 0.28
N ALA A 77 20.34 3.22 -1.06
CA ALA A 77 20.64 4.40 -1.87
C ALA A 77 19.35 5.24 -2.02
N ALA A 78 19.08 6.06 -1.01
CA ALA A 78 17.84 6.78 -0.87
C ALA A 78 17.77 7.95 -1.87
N THR A 79 16.83 7.92 -2.78
CA THR A 79 16.22 9.13 -3.29
C THR A 79 15.36 9.69 -2.15
N LYS A 80 15.94 10.54 -1.31
CA LYS A 80 15.25 11.13 -0.17
C LYS A 80 14.10 12.01 -0.66
N ASN A 81 12.88 11.50 -0.54
CA ASN A 81 11.69 12.32 -0.71
C ASN A 81 11.28 12.86 0.66
N ALA A 82 11.39 14.18 0.84
CA ALA A 82 11.07 14.85 2.11
C ALA A 82 9.63 14.56 2.60
N ASN A 83 8.74 14.17 1.70
CA ASN A 83 7.37 13.79 2.04
C ASN A 83 7.32 12.42 2.76
N PHE A 84 8.11 11.44 2.31
CA PHE A 84 8.20 10.15 3.00
C PHE A 84 8.92 10.27 4.34
N GLU A 85 10.00 11.04 4.41
CA GLU A 85 10.70 11.33 5.65
C GLU A 85 9.76 12.01 6.68
N ARG A 86 8.94 12.96 6.22
CA ARG A 86 7.93 13.60 7.08
C ARG A 86 6.87 12.60 7.55
N ALA A 87 6.39 11.72 6.69
CA ALA A 87 5.42 10.69 7.05
C ALA A 87 6.02 9.70 8.07
N GLU A 88 7.26 9.24 7.87
CA GLU A 88 7.98 8.39 8.82
C GLU A 88 8.15 9.08 10.19
N THR A 89 8.58 10.35 10.19
CA THR A 89 8.72 11.14 11.41
C THR A 89 7.41 11.24 12.18
N LYS A 90 6.27 11.45 11.48
CA LYS A 90 4.96 11.49 12.11
C LYS A 90 4.55 10.12 12.65
N ALA A 91 4.76 9.05 11.89
CA ALA A 91 4.49 7.69 12.34
C ALA A 91 5.28 7.33 13.60
N THR A 92 6.58 7.60 13.58
CA THR A 92 7.47 7.37 14.71
C THR A 92 7.04 8.18 15.94
N LYS A 93 6.68 9.46 15.75
CA LYS A 93 6.17 10.31 16.84
C LYS A 93 4.88 9.73 17.43
N ALA A 94 3.95 9.24 16.60
CA ALA A 94 2.73 8.60 17.08
C ALA A 94 3.05 7.39 17.98
N ILE A 95 3.94 6.52 17.52
CA ILE A 95 4.34 5.32 18.25
C ILE A 95 5.04 5.66 19.57
N GLN A 96 6.01 6.59 19.55
CA GLN A 96 6.81 6.91 20.73
C GLN A 96 6.04 7.68 21.81
N ILE A 97 5.16 8.61 21.40
CA ILE A 97 4.51 9.53 22.34
C ILE A 97 3.11 9.07 22.73
N HIS A 98 2.41 8.36 21.84
CA HIS A 98 1.01 8.05 22.04
C HIS A 98 0.70 6.56 22.22
N SER A 99 1.67 5.66 22.10
CA SER A 99 1.46 4.25 22.42
C SER A 99 1.15 4.08 23.91
N MET A 100 0.11 3.31 24.19
CA MET A 100 -0.37 2.98 25.52
C MET A 100 -0.30 1.46 25.74
N ASN A 101 0.92 0.90 25.72
CA ASN A 101 1.10 -0.53 25.97
C ASN A 101 1.01 -0.83 27.46
N ILE A 102 -0.17 -1.28 27.91
CA ILE A 102 -0.48 -1.57 29.30
C ILE A 102 -0.82 -3.04 29.46
N GLY A 103 -0.09 -3.73 30.32
CA GLY A 103 -0.26 -5.17 30.51
C GLY A 103 -0.04 -6.01 29.24
N GLY A 104 0.83 -5.56 28.34
CA GLY A 104 1.10 -6.23 27.07
C GLY A 104 0.11 -5.92 25.93
N TYR A 105 -0.93 -5.12 26.20
CA TYR A 105 -1.95 -4.75 25.24
C TYR A 105 -1.88 -3.26 24.89
N GLU A 106 -1.94 -2.94 23.60
CA GLU A 106 -2.05 -1.56 23.14
C GLU A 106 -3.47 -1.04 23.35
N LYS A 107 -3.59 0.10 24.02
CA LYS A 107 -4.86 0.75 24.34
C LYS A 107 -5.19 1.93 23.42
N ASN A 108 -4.22 2.41 22.66
CA ASN A 108 -4.44 3.38 21.61
C ASN A 108 -4.66 2.67 20.27
N ASN A 109 -5.89 2.66 19.82
CA ASN A 109 -6.34 1.99 18.58
C ASN A 109 -5.87 2.68 17.27
N GLN A 110 -4.93 3.61 17.32
CA GLN A 110 -4.35 4.27 16.15
C GLN A 110 -2.88 3.86 15.93
N ILE A 111 -2.33 3.00 16.78
CA ILE A 111 -0.91 2.64 16.69
C ILE A 111 -0.63 1.65 15.57
N ASP A 112 -1.56 0.76 15.26
CA ASP A 112 -1.49 -0.12 14.10
C ASP A 112 -1.45 0.68 12.77
N GLU A 113 -2.28 1.72 12.63
CA GLU A 113 -2.24 2.67 11.51
C GLU A 113 -0.89 3.40 11.44
N SER A 114 -0.32 3.75 12.61
CA SER A 114 0.99 4.38 12.68
C SER A 114 2.09 3.47 12.15
N TYR A 115 2.08 2.18 12.50
CA TYR A 115 3.00 1.19 11.93
C TYR A 115 2.78 0.95 10.45
N LEU A 116 1.53 0.97 9.97
CA LEU A 116 1.23 0.86 8.56
C LEU A 116 1.82 2.03 7.76
N MET A 117 1.64 3.26 8.25
CA MET A 117 2.24 4.46 7.64
C MET A 117 3.76 4.41 7.69
N LEU A 118 4.36 3.97 8.81
CA LEU A 118 5.80 3.78 8.96
C LEU A 118 6.35 2.82 7.90
N GLY A 119 5.72 1.66 7.76
CA GLY A 119 6.12 0.66 6.78
C GLY A 119 6.00 1.16 5.34
N LYS A 120 4.90 1.84 5.00
CA LYS A 120 4.69 2.42 3.66
C LYS A 120 5.74 3.48 3.34
N SER A 121 6.05 4.38 4.27
CA SER A 121 7.08 5.40 4.06
C SER A 121 8.44 4.79 3.78
N ARG A 122 8.85 3.80 4.57
CA ARG A 122 10.11 3.07 4.38
C ARG A 122 10.16 2.28 3.07
N TYR A 123 9.02 1.68 2.66
CA TYR A 123 8.91 0.97 1.39
C TYR A 123 9.20 1.89 0.19
N TYR A 124 8.60 3.08 0.16
CA TYR A 124 8.82 4.05 -0.92
C TYR A 124 10.22 4.68 -0.89
N GLU A 125 10.92 4.62 0.24
CA GLU A 125 12.34 4.99 0.36
C GLU A 125 13.30 3.82 0.05
N ASN A 126 12.81 2.70 -0.50
CA ASN A 126 13.57 1.48 -0.80
C ASN A 126 14.24 0.84 0.45
N ARG A 127 13.75 1.14 1.65
CA ARG A 127 14.20 0.56 2.91
C ARG A 127 13.33 -0.65 3.25
N TYR A 128 13.53 -1.73 2.48
CA TYR A 128 12.63 -2.88 2.45
C TYR A 128 12.61 -3.69 3.75
N LEU A 129 13.76 -3.98 4.35
CA LEU A 129 13.81 -4.74 5.61
C LEU A 129 13.15 -3.97 6.77
N PRO A 130 13.46 -2.68 7.04
CA PRO A 130 12.73 -1.89 8.02
C PRO A 130 11.24 -1.72 7.74
N ALA A 131 10.82 -1.71 6.46
CA ALA A 131 9.41 -1.71 6.09
C ALA A 131 8.73 -3.03 6.47
N MET A 132 9.37 -4.15 6.17
CA MET A 132 8.88 -5.50 6.52
C MET A 132 8.70 -5.68 8.03
N GLU A 133 9.63 -5.17 8.83
CA GLU A 133 9.53 -5.19 10.29
C GLU A 133 8.26 -4.50 10.78
N ALA A 134 7.95 -3.31 10.23
CA ALA A 134 6.75 -2.56 10.60
C ALA A 134 5.46 -3.33 10.25
N PHE A 135 5.39 -3.94 9.07
CA PHE A 135 4.23 -4.75 8.67
C PHE A 135 4.10 -6.03 9.49
N ASN A 136 5.21 -6.73 9.75
CA ASN A 136 5.21 -7.92 10.60
C ASN A 136 4.78 -7.59 12.04
N TYR A 137 5.16 -6.41 12.55
CA TYR A 137 4.73 -5.97 13.88
C TYR A 137 3.21 -5.85 13.97
N ILE A 138 2.55 -5.29 12.94
CA ILE A 138 1.08 -5.23 12.88
C ILE A 138 0.49 -6.64 12.93
N LEU A 139 0.98 -7.54 12.08
CA LEU A 139 0.46 -8.90 11.97
C LEU A 139 0.61 -9.72 13.25
N TYR A 140 1.70 -9.49 13.98
CA TYR A 140 1.98 -10.15 15.25
C TYR A 140 1.22 -9.54 16.42
N LYS A 141 1.25 -8.20 16.54
CA LYS A 141 0.77 -7.50 17.72
C LYS A 141 -0.72 -7.15 17.64
N TYR A 142 -1.24 -6.95 16.44
CA TYR A 142 -2.62 -6.49 16.19
C TYR A 142 -3.38 -7.42 15.23
N PRO A 143 -3.48 -8.74 15.49
CA PRO A 143 -4.05 -9.71 14.56
C PRO A 143 -5.55 -9.50 14.25
N THR A 144 -6.25 -8.71 15.06
CA THR A 144 -7.67 -8.36 14.90
C THR A 144 -7.87 -6.94 14.35
N SER A 145 -6.81 -6.25 13.98
CA SER A 145 -6.87 -4.90 13.40
C SER A 145 -7.54 -4.92 12.02
N ASN A 146 -8.23 -3.84 11.70
CA ASN A 146 -8.74 -3.59 10.35
C ASN A 146 -7.61 -3.41 9.32
N ASN A 147 -6.38 -3.16 9.76
CA ASN A 147 -5.21 -2.98 8.91
C ASN A 147 -4.48 -4.29 8.58
N VAL A 148 -4.96 -5.46 9.04
CA VAL A 148 -4.29 -6.76 8.83
C VAL A 148 -4.13 -7.07 7.34
N TYR A 149 -5.17 -6.89 6.52
CA TYR A 149 -5.06 -7.15 5.08
C TYR A 149 -4.07 -6.21 4.40
N GLN A 150 -4.12 -4.93 4.74
CA GLN A 150 -3.17 -3.96 4.22
C GLN A 150 -1.73 -4.29 4.65
N ALA A 151 -1.51 -4.65 5.90
CA ALA A 151 -0.19 -5.08 6.38
C ALA A 151 0.31 -6.34 5.63
N GLN A 152 -0.56 -7.32 5.36
CA GLN A 152 -0.22 -8.49 4.55
C GLN A 152 0.15 -8.09 3.12
N VAL A 153 -0.68 -7.29 2.44
CA VAL A 153 -0.43 -6.82 1.07
C VAL A 153 0.91 -6.09 0.97
N TRP A 154 1.17 -5.15 1.87
CA TRP A 154 2.41 -4.37 1.85
C TRP A 154 3.64 -5.21 2.20
N ARG A 155 3.52 -6.18 3.11
CA ARG A 155 4.59 -7.14 3.37
C ARG A 155 4.93 -7.94 2.11
N GLU A 156 3.92 -8.39 1.35
CA GLU A 156 4.18 -9.17 0.14
C GLU A 156 4.68 -8.28 -1.01
N LYS A 157 4.32 -6.99 -1.07
CA LYS A 157 5.00 -6.04 -1.95
C LYS A 157 6.49 -5.93 -1.63
N VAL A 158 6.86 -5.91 -0.35
CA VAL A 158 8.27 -5.97 0.07
C VAL A 158 8.92 -7.28 -0.40
N ASN A 159 8.26 -8.43 -0.21
CA ASN A 159 8.78 -9.71 -0.70
C ASN A 159 9.06 -9.69 -2.21
N LEU A 160 8.21 -9.05 -3.02
CA LEU A 160 8.46 -8.90 -4.47
C LEU A 160 9.67 -8.01 -4.78
N LYS A 161 9.99 -7.03 -3.93
CA LYS A 161 11.20 -6.20 -4.06
C LYS A 161 12.46 -6.96 -3.65
N LEU A 162 12.33 -7.93 -2.75
CA LEU A 162 13.39 -8.82 -2.30
C LEU A 162 13.48 -10.13 -3.13
N GLU A 163 12.81 -10.18 -4.28
CA GLU A 163 12.80 -11.33 -5.22
C GLU A 163 12.26 -12.64 -4.61
N ASN A 164 11.36 -12.50 -3.63
CA ASN A 164 10.71 -13.63 -2.96
C ASN A 164 9.29 -13.88 -3.50
N GLU A 165 9.11 -13.92 -4.84
CA GLU A 165 7.79 -14.05 -5.49
C GLU A 165 7.02 -15.30 -5.03
N GLN A 166 7.71 -16.43 -4.89
CA GLN A 166 7.08 -17.69 -4.48
C GLN A 166 6.51 -17.60 -3.06
N LEU A 167 7.22 -16.92 -2.15
CA LEU A 167 6.76 -16.68 -0.79
C LEU A 167 5.54 -15.76 -0.78
N ALA A 168 5.56 -14.68 -1.57
CA ALA A 168 4.44 -13.76 -1.71
C ALA A 168 3.18 -14.48 -2.22
N ILE A 169 3.30 -15.28 -3.27
CA ILE A 169 2.20 -16.10 -3.82
C ILE A 169 1.64 -17.05 -2.75
N LYS A 170 2.50 -17.77 -2.03
CA LYS A 170 2.10 -18.71 -0.97
C LYS A 170 1.32 -18.00 0.13
N ASN A 171 1.82 -16.87 0.61
CA ASN A 171 1.22 -16.12 1.72
C ASN A 171 -0.14 -15.52 1.33
N LEU A 172 -0.24 -14.86 0.16
CA LEU A 172 -1.49 -14.27 -0.31
C LEU A 172 -2.56 -15.31 -0.61
N ASN A 173 -2.19 -16.45 -1.21
CA ASN A 173 -3.14 -17.55 -1.41
C ASN A 173 -3.62 -18.14 -0.09
N ARG A 174 -2.79 -18.18 0.96
CA ARG A 174 -3.23 -18.58 2.30
C ARG A 174 -4.24 -17.60 2.88
N THR A 175 -4.02 -16.30 2.71
CA THR A 175 -4.98 -15.26 3.14
C THR A 175 -6.33 -15.44 2.46
N LEU A 176 -6.35 -15.63 1.14
CA LEU A 176 -7.57 -15.83 0.36
C LEU A 176 -8.34 -17.10 0.74
N LYS A 177 -7.64 -18.17 1.16
CA LYS A 177 -8.27 -19.41 1.60
C LYS A 177 -8.82 -19.32 3.03
N GLY A 178 -8.19 -18.54 3.87
CA GLY A 178 -8.52 -18.48 5.31
C GLY A 178 -9.64 -17.49 5.67
N GLN A 179 -9.91 -16.52 4.80
CA GLN A 179 -10.82 -15.41 5.13
C GLN A 179 -11.55 -14.90 3.88
N LYS A 180 -12.79 -14.42 4.08
CA LYS A 180 -13.58 -13.79 3.00
C LYS A 180 -13.13 -12.34 2.81
N VAL A 181 -12.23 -12.13 1.87
CA VAL A 181 -11.76 -10.79 1.47
C VAL A 181 -12.63 -10.26 0.33
N THR A 182 -12.97 -8.98 0.32
CA THR A 182 -13.82 -8.35 -0.71
C THR A 182 -13.37 -6.90 -1.00
N GLY A 183 -13.82 -6.36 -2.13
CA GLY A 183 -13.61 -4.96 -2.48
C GLY A 183 -12.15 -4.59 -2.68
N GLN A 184 -11.74 -3.42 -2.17
CA GLN A 184 -10.39 -2.90 -2.43
C GLN A 184 -9.27 -3.82 -1.89
N ASP A 185 -9.44 -4.43 -0.71
CA ASP A 185 -8.45 -5.36 -0.17
C ASP A 185 -8.27 -6.59 -1.07
N LEU A 186 -9.35 -7.09 -1.67
CA LEU A 186 -9.28 -8.18 -2.65
C LEU A 186 -8.55 -7.72 -3.93
N ALA A 187 -8.84 -6.50 -4.40
CA ALA A 187 -8.14 -5.92 -5.55
C ALA A 187 -6.65 -5.80 -5.29
N ASP A 188 -6.27 -5.30 -4.11
CA ASP A 188 -4.88 -5.10 -3.72
C ASP A 188 -4.12 -6.43 -3.61
N ILE A 189 -4.71 -7.46 -3.00
CA ILE A 189 -4.15 -8.81 -2.93
C ILE A 189 -3.89 -9.36 -4.33
N HIS A 190 -4.90 -9.30 -5.20
CA HIS A 190 -4.77 -9.83 -6.55
C HIS A 190 -3.80 -9.00 -7.42
N SER A 191 -3.65 -7.70 -7.18
CA SER A 191 -2.65 -6.89 -7.87
C SER A 191 -1.22 -7.35 -7.54
N VAL A 192 -0.94 -7.67 -6.28
CA VAL A 192 0.37 -8.20 -5.87
C VAL A 192 0.59 -9.62 -6.40
N LEU A 193 -0.44 -10.48 -6.38
CA LEU A 193 -0.38 -11.81 -7.00
C LEU A 193 -0.09 -11.73 -8.50
N ALA A 194 -0.78 -10.81 -9.20
CA ALA A 194 -0.55 -10.61 -10.64
C ALA A 194 0.89 -10.18 -10.91
N GLN A 195 1.43 -9.24 -10.15
CA GLN A 195 2.82 -8.82 -10.28
C GLN A 195 3.80 -9.98 -10.03
N ALA A 196 3.55 -10.80 -9.01
CA ALA A 196 4.35 -11.98 -8.71
C ALA A 196 4.32 -12.99 -9.88
N TYR A 197 3.13 -13.26 -10.43
CA TYR A 197 2.98 -14.17 -11.57
C TYR A 197 3.62 -13.63 -12.86
N ILE A 198 3.53 -12.32 -13.13
CA ILE A 198 4.22 -11.67 -14.26
C ILE A 198 5.73 -11.88 -14.13
N LYS A 199 6.32 -11.59 -12.95
CA LYS A 199 7.74 -11.79 -12.69
C LYS A 199 8.19 -13.26 -12.89
N LYS A 200 7.32 -14.21 -12.56
CA LYS A 200 7.57 -15.66 -12.76
C LYS A 200 7.20 -16.16 -14.16
N ASN A 201 6.73 -15.28 -15.06
CA ASN A 201 6.24 -15.63 -16.40
C ASN A 201 5.09 -16.68 -16.41
N VAL A 202 4.23 -16.68 -15.36
CA VAL A 202 3.02 -17.53 -15.29
C VAL A 202 1.83 -16.68 -15.72
N LEU A 203 1.72 -16.45 -17.03
CA LEU A 203 0.86 -15.41 -17.59
C LEU A 203 -0.64 -15.69 -17.41
N ASP A 204 -1.10 -16.94 -17.46
CA ASP A 204 -2.52 -17.28 -17.22
C ASP A 204 -2.96 -16.93 -15.80
N SER A 205 -2.12 -17.21 -14.79
CA SER A 205 -2.41 -16.85 -13.40
C SER A 205 -2.35 -15.33 -13.18
N ALA A 206 -1.43 -14.66 -13.89
CA ALA A 206 -1.36 -13.20 -13.89
C ALA A 206 -2.64 -12.60 -14.47
N LEU A 207 -3.08 -13.09 -15.65
CA LEU A 207 -4.31 -12.66 -16.31
C LEU A 207 -5.54 -12.83 -15.41
N ALA A 208 -5.69 -14.00 -14.77
CA ALA A 208 -6.79 -14.27 -13.85
C ALA A 208 -6.77 -13.28 -12.66
N SER A 209 -5.60 -13.01 -12.10
CA SER A 209 -5.44 -12.10 -10.97
C SER A 209 -5.74 -10.64 -11.37
N VAL A 210 -5.25 -10.16 -12.53
CA VAL A 210 -5.54 -8.79 -13.01
C VAL A 210 -7.04 -8.60 -13.26
N LYS A 211 -7.75 -9.62 -13.80
CA LYS A 211 -9.21 -9.56 -13.98
C LYS A 211 -9.94 -9.30 -12.67
N ILE A 212 -9.53 -9.97 -11.60
CA ILE A 212 -10.13 -9.77 -10.26
C ILE A 212 -9.80 -8.38 -9.74
N SER A 213 -8.52 -7.95 -9.82
CA SER A 213 -8.12 -6.61 -9.39
C SER A 213 -8.91 -5.51 -10.11
N LYS A 214 -9.04 -5.61 -11.43
CA LYS A 214 -9.84 -4.67 -12.25
C LYS A 214 -11.31 -4.62 -11.82
N LYS A 215 -11.90 -5.77 -11.50
CA LYS A 215 -13.31 -5.88 -11.09
C LYS A 215 -13.55 -5.23 -9.74
N GLU A 216 -12.66 -5.47 -8.78
CA GLU A 216 -12.85 -5.13 -7.37
C GLU A 216 -12.31 -3.73 -7.00
N THR A 217 -11.38 -3.17 -7.78
CA THR A 217 -10.82 -1.85 -7.46
C THR A 217 -11.85 -0.74 -7.59
N LYS A 218 -11.87 0.14 -6.59
CA LYS A 218 -12.69 1.36 -6.57
C LYS A 218 -11.98 2.56 -7.20
N LEU A 219 -10.67 2.44 -7.46
CA LEU A 219 -9.81 3.51 -7.95
C LEU A 219 -9.82 3.53 -9.48
N LYS A 220 -10.33 4.63 -10.06
CA LYS A 220 -10.49 4.77 -11.52
C LYS A 220 -9.16 4.65 -12.28
N GLU A 221 -8.10 5.22 -11.72
CA GLU A 221 -6.77 5.17 -12.32
C GLU A 221 -6.21 3.75 -12.34
N GLU A 222 -6.36 3.00 -11.26
CA GLU A 222 -5.97 1.59 -11.20
C GLU A 222 -6.79 0.75 -12.18
N LYS A 223 -8.09 1.00 -12.27
CA LYS A 223 -8.95 0.30 -13.22
C LYS A 223 -8.48 0.48 -14.66
N ALA A 224 -8.11 1.71 -15.04
CA ALA A 224 -7.55 1.98 -16.37
C ALA A 224 -6.22 1.25 -16.59
N ARG A 225 -5.31 1.30 -15.60
CA ARG A 225 -4.03 0.59 -15.65
C ARG A 225 -4.21 -0.92 -15.77
N TYR A 226 -5.05 -1.52 -14.94
CA TYR A 226 -5.31 -2.95 -14.97
C TYR A 226 -5.96 -3.39 -16.29
N THR A 227 -6.85 -2.57 -16.86
CA THR A 227 -7.44 -2.85 -18.17
C THR A 227 -6.39 -2.82 -19.28
N PHE A 228 -5.46 -1.87 -19.24
CA PHE A 228 -4.36 -1.82 -20.20
C PHE A 228 -3.44 -3.04 -20.07
N ILE A 229 -3.06 -3.41 -18.84
CA ILE A 229 -2.25 -4.60 -18.55
C ILE A 229 -2.96 -5.88 -19.02
N LEU A 230 -4.28 -5.97 -18.91
CA LEU A 230 -5.03 -7.10 -19.47
C LEU A 230 -4.84 -7.19 -20.99
N GLY A 231 -4.89 -6.07 -21.71
CA GLY A 231 -4.58 -6.04 -23.15
C GLY A 231 -3.19 -6.61 -23.44
N GLN A 232 -2.17 -6.15 -22.71
CA GLN A 232 -0.79 -6.62 -22.89
C GLN A 232 -0.61 -8.11 -22.53
N LEU A 233 -1.29 -8.61 -21.50
CA LEU A 233 -1.26 -10.04 -21.16
C LEU A 233 -1.97 -10.88 -22.20
N TYR A 234 -3.09 -10.42 -22.75
CA TYR A 234 -3.76 -11.10 -23.86
C TYR A 234 -2.89 -11.15 -25.13
N GLU A 235 -2.18 -10.06 -25.48
CA GLU A 235 -1.20 -10.06 -26.57
C GLU A 235 -0.13 -11.13 -26.35
N LYS A 236 0.44 -11.19 -25.15
CA LYS A 236 1.48 -12.17 -24.79
C LYS A 236 0.99 -13.62 -24.86
N LEU A 237 -0.29 -13.85 -24.65
CA LEU A 237 -0.95 -15.16 -24.73
C LEU A 237 -1.54 -15.46 -26.13
N ASN A 238 -1.34 -14.56 -27.10
CA ASN A 238 -1.88 -14.65 -28.46
C ASN A 238 -3.42 -14.66 -28.56
N TYR A 239 -4.09 -13.99 -27.59
CA TYR A 239 -5.54 -13.78 -27.60
C TYR A 239 -5.88 -12.41 -28.20
N SER A 240 -5.65 -12.25 -29.53
CA SER A 240 -5.73 -10.96 -30.22
C SER A 240 -7.08 -10.26 -30.07
N ASP A 241 -8.20 -10.99 -30.22
CA ASP A 241 -9.53 -10.40 -30.06
C ASP A 241 -9.78 -9.86 -28.65
N SER A 242 -9.32 -10.60 -27.62
CA SER A 242 -9.44 -10.17 -26.24
C SER A 242 -8.54 -8.99 -25.92
N ALA A 243 -7.36 -8.91 -26.52
CA ALA A 243 -6.46 -7.78 -26.41
C ALA A 243 -7.09 -6.51 -27.00
N PHE A 244 -7.65 -6.63 -28.23
CA PHE A 244 -8.37 -5.55 -28.90
C PHE A 244 -9.51 -5.00 -28.02
N VAL A 245 -10.35 -5.91 -27.49
CA VAL A 245 -11.47 -5.51 -26.60
C VAL A 245 -10.97 -4.80 -25.33
N ALA A 246 -9.87 -5.27 -24.73
CA ALA A 246 -9.31 -4.63 -23.53
C ALA A 246 -8.78 -3.23 -23.83
N TYR A 247 -8.08 -3.03 -24.96
CA TYR A 247 -7.63 -1.70 -25.37
C TYR A 247 -8.80 -0.78 -25.75
N GLN A 248 -9.84 -1.30 -26.40
CA GLN A 248 -11.05 -0.54 -26.70
C GLN A 248 -11.74 -0.07 -25.40
N GLU A 249 -11.79 -0.93 -24.37
CA GLU A 249 -12.33 -0.53 -23.06
C GLU A 249 -11.55 0.63 -22.43
N VAL A 250 -10.21 0.66 -22.57
CA VAL A 250 -9.37 1.79 -22.08
C VAL A 250 -9.73 3.09 -22.83
N ILE A 251 -9.90 3.01 -24.15
CA ILE A 251 -10.30 4.15 -25.00
C ILE A 251 -11.67 4.68 -24.55
N ASP A 252 -12.62 3.78 -24.32
CA ASP A 252 -14.00 4.13 -23.91
C ASP A 252 -14.07 4.74 -22.51
N MET A 253 -13.05 4.57 -21.67
CA MET A 253 -12.96 5.24 -20.37
C MET A 253 -12.81 6.76 -20.49
N LYS A 254 -12.38 7.28 -21.64
CA LYS A 254 -12.23 8.72 -21.91
C LYS A 254 -11.46 9.45 -20.80
N ARG A 255 -12.08 10.47 -20.18
CA ARG A 255 -11.46 11.27 -19.10
C ARG A 255 -11.20 10.48 -17.80
N LYS A 256 -11.66 9.24 -17.68
CA LYS A 256 -11.41 8.39 -16.52
C LYS A 256 -10.09 7.62 -16.64
N SER A 257 -9.47 7.63 -17.82
CA SER A 257 -8.16 7.05 -18.11
C SER A 257 -7.13 8.16 -18.35
N PRO A 258 -5.89 8.02 -17.86
CA PRO A 258 -4.79 8.89 -18.27
C PRO A 258 -4.60 8.89 -19.79
N ARG A 259 -4.30 10.06 -20.36
CA ARG A 259 -4.18 10.24 -21.82
C ARG A 259 -3.18 9.29 -22.46
N SER A 260 -2.08 8.97 -21.78
CA SER A 260 -1.06 8.03 -22.28
C SER A 260 -1.66 6.65 -22.57
N TYR A 261 -2.47 6.10 -21.66
CA TYR A 261 -3.11 4.80 -21.89
C TYR A 261 -4.03 4.81 -23.12
N THR A 262 -4.80 5.89 -23.34
CA THR A 262 -5.66 6.02 -24.51
C THR A 262 -4.83 6.05 -25.80
N ILE A 263 -3.74 6.83 -25.83
CA ILE A 263 -2.85 6.92 -27.01
C ILE A 263 -2.25 5.56 -27.32
N TYR A 264 -1.65 4.90 -26.33
CA TYR A 264 -1.02 3.59 -26.54
C TYR A 264 -2.03 2.48 -26.83
N SER A 265 -3.28 2.58 -26.32
CA SER A 265 -4.33 1.65 -26.71
C SER A 265 -4.70 1.75 -28.19
N HIS A 266 -4.72 2.97 -28.77
CA HIS A 266 -4.91 3.14 -30.22
C HIS A 266 -3.71 2.62 -31.03
N LEU A 267 -2.48 2.74 -30.51
CA LEU A 267 -1.30 2.22 -31.20
C LEU A 267 -1.19 0.68 -31.16
N LYS A 268 -1.90 0.06 -30.22
CA LYS A 268 -1.91 -1.39 -30.01
C LYS A 268 -3.05 -2.12 -30.73
N GLN A 269 -4.03 -1.39 -31.25
CA GLN A 269 -5.11 -1.91 -32.11
C GLN A 269 -4.69 -1.96 -33.58
#